data_f7e5f23fb9e4b571f3c596ead3ca5587
#
_entry.id   f7e5f23fb9e4b571f3c596ead3ca5587
#
_cell.length_a   1.000
_cell.length_b   1.000
_cell.length_c   1.000
_cell.angle_alpha   90.00
_cell.angle_beta   90.00
_cell.angle_gamma   90.00
#
_symmetry.space_group_name_H-M   'P 1'
#
loop_
_entity.id
_entity.type
_entity.pdbx_description
1 polymer ?
#
loop_
_entity_poly.entity_id
_entity_poly.type
_entity_poly.pdbx_seq_one_letter_code
_entity_poly.pdbx_strand_id
1 'polypeptide(L)'
;MAAHSPVMIAVREHVARGGYLLGVCNGFQILTEAGLLPGALLRNASLRFLSMDCRLRVERTDTVFTSQYQRGQVFRAVMAHGDGNYFADDDTLDRLEGEGLVALRYATPSGDVTPDANRNGSARSIAGILSPNLRVLGLMPHPEDLVDPLMGGTDGKPLFDALAAA
;
A
#
# COMPACT_ATOMS: atom_id res chain seq x y z
N MET A 1 14.28 3.08 -13.59
CA MET A 1 14.00 3.52 -14.98
C MET A 1 12.62 4.16 -15.12
N ALA A 2 11.54 3.59 -14.57
CA ALA A 2 10.20 4.18 -14.66
C ALA A 2 10.10 5.57 -14.03
N ALA A 3 10.72 5.78 -12.86
CA ALA A 3 10.73 7.08 -12.15
C ALA A 3 11.30 8.26 -12.98
N HIS A 4 12.08 7.96 -14.03
CA HIS A 4 12.66 8.96 -14.95
C HIS A 4 11.93 9.00 -16.32
N SER A 5 10.84 8.28 -16.46
CA SER A 5 10.03 8.29 -17.69
C SER A 5 9.35 9.67 -17.88
N PRO A 6 9.22 10.17 -19.11
CA PRO A 6 8.52 11.43 -19.38
C PRO A 6 7.09 11.48 -18.81
N VAL A 7 6.39 10.34 -18.71
CA VAL A 7 5.06 10.28 -18.10
C VAL A 7 5.07 10.70 -16.61
N MET A 8 6.20 10.51 -15.91
CA MET A 8 6.31 10.92 -14.51
C MET A 8 6.29 12.44 -14.31
N ILE A 9 6.56 13.22 -15.33
CA ILE A 9 6.34 14.68 -15.29
C ILE A 9 4.86 14.96 -15.11
N ALA A 10 4.02 14.37 -15.94
CA ALA A 10 2.55 14.53 -15.87
C ALA A 10 1.99 13.97 -14.53
N VAL A 11 2.54 12.86 -14.04
CA VAL A 11 2.15 12.28 -12.72
C VAL A 11 2.48 13.26 -11.58
N ARG A 12 3.69 13.85 -11.57
CA ARG A 12 4.07 14.85 -10.56
C ARG A 12 3.19 16.10 -10.62
N GLU A 13 2.89 16.59 -11.82
CA GLU A 13 1.98 17.72 -12.02
C GLU A 13 0.55 17.39 -11.54
N HIS A 14 0.06 16.18 -11.81
CA HIS A 14 -1.23 15.71 -11.30
C HIS A 14 -1.29 15.74 -9.77
N VAL A 15 -0.28 15.18 -9.12
CA VAL A 15 -0.17 15.18 -7.65
C VAL A 15 -0.04 16.61 -7.10
N ALA A 16 0.77 17.46 -7.75
CA ALA A 16 0.96 18.85 -7.34
C ALA A 16 -0.33 19.68 -7.42
N ARG A 17 -1.22 19.35 -8.38
CA ARG A 17 -2.57 19.93 -8.47
C ARG A 17 -3.58 19.32 -7.49
N GLY A 18 -3.15 18.39 -6.64
CA GLY A 18 -4.00 17.74 -5.66
C GLY A 18 -4.80 16.54 -6.20
N GLY A 19 -4.39 15.97 -7.31
CA GLY A 19 -4.99 14.74 -7.86
C GLY A 19 -4.70 13.51 -6.98
N TYR A 20 -5.60 12.54 -7.04
CA TYR A 20 -5.41 11.25 -6.36
C TYR A 20 -4.51 10.32 -7.17
N LEU A 21 -3.62 9.60 -6.49
CA LEU A 21 -2.69 8.66 -7.11
C LEU A 21 -2.59 7.38 -6.28
N LEU A 22 -2.86 6.26 -6.93
CA LEU A 22 -2.70 4.92 -6.35
C LEU A 22 -1.56 4.20 -7.05
N GLY A 23 -0.56 3.74 -6.27
CA GLY A 23 0.52 2.90 -6.74
C GLY A 23 0.46 1.51 -6.11
N VAL A 24 0.10 0.49 -6.90
CA VAL A 24 0.05 -0.90 -6.46
C VAL A 24 1.31 -1.63 -6.89
N CYS A 25 1.91 -2.40 -6.00
CA CYS A 25 3.08 -3.25 -6.25
C CYS A 25 4.23 -2.46 -6.93
N ASN A 26 4.50 -2.69 -8.20
CA ASN A 26 5.48 -1.93 -8.96
C ASN A 26 5.18 -0.41 -8.99
N GLY A 27 3.90 -0.03 -8.94
CA GLY A 27 3.49 1.36 -8.78
C GLY A 27 4.01 1.97 -7.48
N PHE A 28 3.95 1.25 -6.37
CA PHE A 28 4.51 1.71 -5.10
C PHE A 28 6.03 1.86 -5.16
N GLN A 29 6.74 0.90 -5.79
CA GLN A 29 8.19 1.00 -6.03
C GLN A 29 8.52 2.28 -6.81
N ILE A 30 7.77 2.57 -7.88
CA ILE A 30 7.94 3.79 -8.68
C ILE A 30 7.69 5.05 -7.85
N LEU A 31 6.67 5.06 -6.97
CA LEU A 31 6.37 6.20 -6.12
C LEU A 31 7.49 6.50 -5.12
N THR A 32 8.13 5.48 -4.54
CA THR A 32 9.29 5.66 -3.66
C THR A 32 10.53 6.10 -4.44
N GLU A 33 10.84 5.47 -5.57
CA GLU A 33 11.95 5.87 -6.45
C GLU A 33 11.81 7.30 -6.98
N ALA A 34 10.57 7.73 -7.25
CA ALA A 34 10.26 9.07 -7.69
C ALA A 34 10.24 10.11 -6.55
N GLY A 35 10.38 9.70 -5.28
CA GLY A 35 10.32 10.59 -4.12
C GLY A 35 8.91 11.17 -3.87
N LEU A 36 7.86 10.54 -4.39
CA LEU A 36 6.46 10.89 -4.12
C LEU A 36 5.97 10.26 -2.80
N LEU A 37 6.61 9.19 -2.37
CA LEU A 37 6.47 8.57 -1.06
C LEU A 37 7.84 8.29 -0.46
N PRO A 38 8.01 8.32 0.88
CA PRO A 38 9.29 8.04 1.51
C PRO A 38 9.61 6.55 1.54
N GLY A 39 10.90 6.22 1.78
CA GLY A 39 11.39 4.85 1.92
C GLY A 39 11.73 4.18 0.60
N ALA A 40 11.85 2.87 0.63
CA ALA A 40 12.20 2.03 -0.51
C ALA A 40 11.56 0.64 -0.38
N LEU A 41 11.38 -0.04 -1.50
CA LEU A 41 10.97 -1.46 -1.54
C LEU A 41 12.21 -2.30 -1.83
N LEU A 42 12.56 -3.18 -0.91
CA LEU A 42 13.69 -4.10 -0.99
C LEU A 42 13.21 -5.52 -1.32
N ARG A 43 14.16 -6.40 -1.58
CA ARG A 43 13.86 -7.83 -1.72
C ARG A 43 13.16 -8.36 -0.48
N ASN A 44 12.19 -9.25 -0.70
CA ASN A 44 11.53 -9.97 0.38
C ASN A 44 12.58 -10.61 1.30
N ALA A 45 12.33 -10.61 2.61
CA ALA A 45 13.27 -11.17 3.59
C ALA A 45 13.63 -12.65 3.32
N SER A 46 12.72 -13.40 2.69
CA SER A 46 12.94 -14.78 2.25
C SER A 46 13.78 -14.91 0.98
N LEU A 47 14.11 -13.82 0.29
CA LEU A 47 14.74 -13.75 -1.03
C LEU A 47 13.96 -14.50 -2.14
N ARG A 48 12.70 -14.84 -1.89
CA ARG A 48 11.82 -15.56 -2.81
C ARG A 48 10.70 -14.67 -3.30
N PHE A 49 10.18 -14.95 -4.48
CA PHE A 49 8.91 -14.43 -4.94
C PHE A 49 7.79 -15.03 -4.08
N LEU A 50 6.93 -14.18 -3.56
CA LEU A 50 5.75 -14.57 -2.79
C LEU A 50 4.52 -14.45 -3.68
N SER A 51 3.74 -15.53 -3.81
CA SER A 51 2.45 -15.55 -4.50
C SER A 51 1.45 -16.25 -3.59
N MET A 52 0.66 -15.45 -2.86
CA MET A 52 -0.25 -15.97 -1.83
C MET A 52 -1.25 -14.92 -1.37
N ASP A 53 -2.34 -15.37 -0.77
CA ASP A 53 -3.24 -14.48 -0.03
C ASP A 53 -2.53 -13.89 1.19
N CYS A 54 -2.78 -12.62 1.45
CA CYS A 54 -2.42 -11.95 2.70
C CYS A 54 -3.64 -11.26 3.32
N ARG A 55 -3.50 -10.85 4.57
CA ARG A 55 -4.51 -10.06 5.28
C ARG A 55 -3.96 -8.67 5.55
N LEU A 56 -4.78 -7.67 5.27
CA LEU A 56 -4.47 -6.28 5.49
C LEU A 56 -5.42 -5.70 6.53
N ARG A 57 -4.85 -5.09 7.57
CA ARG A 57 -5.61 -4.31 8.55
C ARG A 57 -5.60 -2.85 8.16
N VAL A 58 -6.77 -2.24 8.20
CA VAL A 58 -6.97 -0.82 7.91
C VAL A 58 -6.61 0.01 9.14
N GLU A 59 -5.59 0.86 9.03
CA GLU A 59 -5.13 1.72 10.13
C GLU A 59 -5.87 3.06 10.16
N ARG A 60 -6.35 3.53 9.00
CA ARG A 60 -6.92 4.85 8.80
C ARG A 60 -8.07 4.80 7.80
N THR A 61 -9.14 5.59 8.00
CA THR A 61 -10.36 5.57 7.17
C THR A 61 -10.81 6.95 6.67
N ASP A 62 -10.14 8.02 7.06
CA ASP A 62 -10.42 9.40 6.65
C ASP A 62 -9.68 9.79 5.35
N THR A 63 -9.49 8.83 4.45
CA THR A 63 -8.89 9.03 3.12
C THR A 63 -9.83 8.49 2.05
N VAL A 64 -9.74 8.99 0.81
CA VAL A 64 -10.52 8.45 -0.30
C VAL A 64 -10.27 6.94 -0.51
N PHE A 65 -9.05 6.46 -0.30
CA PHE A 65 -8.68 5.07 -0.55
C PHE A 65 -9.29 4.08 0.43
N THR A 66 -9.58 4.53 1.65
CA THR A 66 -9.98 3.64 2.77
C THR A 66 -11.32 4.03 3.40
N SER A 67 -12.00 5.04 2.87
CA SER A 67 -13.26 5.59 3.43
C SER A 67 -14.41 4.59 3.48
N GLN A 68 -14.40 3.56 2.65
CA GLN A 68 -15.44 2.51 2.64
C GLN A 68 -15.11 1.31 3.54
N TYR A 69 -13.97 1.34 4.25
CA TYR A 69 -13.64 0.36 5.27
C TYR A 69 -13.86 0.92 6.68
N GLN A 70 -13.83 0.04 7.67
CA GLN A 70 -13.79 0.42 9.08
C GLN A 70 -12.35 0.37 9.60
N ARG A 71 -12.01 1.26 10.54
CA ARG A 71 -10.71 1.20 11.20
C ARG A 71 -10.55 -0.11 11.95
N GLY A 72 -9.43 -0.78 11.77
CA GLY A 72 -9.17 -2.12 12.31
C GLY A 72 -9.80 -3.25 11.49
N GLN A 73 -10.62 -2.95 10.47
CA GLN A 73 -11.14 -3.97 9.57
C GLN A 73 -9.99 -4.71 8.88
N VAL A 74 -10.13 -6.04 8.80
CA VAL A 74 -9.20 -6.90 8.07
C VAL A 74 -9.86 -7.36 6.78
N PHE A 75 -9.16 -7.20 5.67
CA PHE A 75 -9.60 -7.70 4.38
C PHE A 75 -8.49 -8.51 3.69
N ARG A 76 -8.87 -9.35 2.76
CA ARG A 76 -7.95 -10.17 1.98
C ARG A 76 -7.44 -9.40 0.77
N ALA A 77 -6.16 -9.56 0.45
CA ALA A 77 -5.54 -9.12 -0.78
C ALA A 77 -4.54 -10.17 -1.27
N VAL A 78 -4.09 -10.05 -2.51
CA VAL A 78 -3.11 -10.97 -3.09
C VAL A 78 -1.72 -10.34 -2.98
N MET A 79 -0.76 -11.12 -2.51
CA MET A 79 0.67 -10.80 -2.53
C MET A 79 1.30 -11.50 -3.74
N ALA A 80 1.93 -10.76 -4.66
CA ALA A 80 2.56 -11.30 -5.86
C ALA A 80 3.82 -10.48 -6.22
N HIS A 81 4.90 -10.63 -5.43
CA HIS A 81 6.12 -9.83 -5.59
C HIS A 81 7.39 -10.52 -5.07
N GLY A 82 8.54 -10.14 -5.64
CA GLY A 82 9.89 -10.50 -5.15
C GLY A 82 10.54 -9.39 -4.32
N ASP A 83 10.17 -8.15 -4.58
CA ASP A 83 10.74 -6.93 -3.99
C ASP A 83 9.62 -6.09 -3.34
N GLY A 84 9.08 -6.58 -2.21
CA GLY A 84 7.97 -5.96 -1.51
C GLY A 84 8.24 -5.62 -0.05
N ASN A 85 9.47 -5.80 0.42
CA ASN A 85 9.90 -5.49 1.77
C ASN A 85 10.08 -3.96 1.89
N TYR A 86 9.08 -3.27 2.44
CA TYR A 86 9.18 -1.83 2.69
C TYR A 86 10.23 -1.53 3.76
N PHE A 87 11.12 -0.59 3.45
CA PHE A 87 12.20 -0.14 4.30
C PHE A 87 12.25 1.39 4.37
N ALA A 88 12.46 1.92 5.56
CA ALA A 88 12.81 3.31 5.81
C ALA A 88 13.66 3.38 7.09
N ASP A 89 14.35 4.51 7.31
CA ASP A 89 15.02 4.78 8.58
C ASP A 89 14.00 4.99 9.72
N ASP A 90 14.49 4.87 10.96
CA ASP A 90 13.61 4.95 12.14
C ASP A 90 12.91 6.31 12.25
N ASP A 91 13.57 7.42 11.93
CA ASP A 91 12.98 8.76 11.96
C ASP A 91 11.81 8.86 10.96
N THR A 92 11.97 8.29 9.76
CA THR A 92 10.90 8.22 8.76
C THR A 92 9.75 7.32 9.22
N LEU A 93 10.07 6.16 9.81
CA LEU A 93 9.05 5.24 10.34
C LEU A 93 8.27 5.89 11.50
N ASP A 94 8.95 6.57 12.41
CA ASP A 94 8.32 7.27 13.54
C ASP A 94 7.41 8.41 13.05
N ARG A 95 7.85 9.15 12.03
CA ARG A 95 7.03 10.17 11.39
C ARG A 95 5.80 9.59 10.72
N LEU A 96 5.96 8.51 9.94
CA LEU A 96 4.81 7.85 9.30
C LEU A 96 3.76 7.40 10.29
N GLU A 97 4.18 6.87 11.44
CA GLU A 97 3.26 6.46 12.51
C GLU A 97 2.68 7.66 13.25
N GLY A 98 3.50 8.63 13.64
CA GLY A 98 3.09 9.82 14.39
C GLY A 98 2.11 10.71 13.62
N GLU A 99 2.26 10.81 12.31
CA GLU A 99 1.35 11.56 11.43
C GLU A 99 0.18 10.70 10.90
N GLY A 100 0.11 9.41 11.30
CA GLY A 100 -0.91 8.48 10.85
C GLY A 100 -0.91 8.23 9.35
N LEU A 101 0.28 8.20 8.74
CA LEU A 101 0.45 7.97 7.29
C LEU A 101 0.57 6.50 6.91
N VAL A 102 0.57 5.58 7.87
CA VAL A 102 0.43 4.16 7.60
C VAL A 102 -1.04 3.87 7.34
N ALA A 103 -1.39 3.52 6.11
CA ALA A 103 -2.77 3.22 5.72
C ALA A 103 -3.17 1.78 6.05
N LEU A 104 -2.24 0.84 5.76
CA LEU A 104 -2.48 -0.59 5.81
C LEU A 104 -1.28 -1.33 6.41
N ARG A 105 -1.55 -2.35 7.24
CA ARG A 105 -0.51 -3.27 7.76
C ARG A 105 -0.85 -4.70 7.43
N TYR A 106 0.19 -5.52 7.24
CA TYR A 106 0.02 -6.98 7.25
C TYR A 106 -0.45 -7.43 8.63
N ALA A 107 -1.47 -8.28 8.66
CA ALA A 107 -2.07 -8.75 9.90
C ALA A 107 -2.54 -10.21 9.79
N THR A 108 -2.85 -10.81 10.91
CA THR A 108 -3.54 -12.09 10.98
C THR A 108 -5.03 -11.92 10.61
N PRO A 109 -5.78 -13.00 10.39
CA PRO A 109 -7.24 -12.91 10.21
C PRO A 109 -7.98 -12.26 11.39
N SER A 110 -7.42 -12.33 12.61
CA SER A 110 -7.96 -11.66 13.82
C SER A 110 -7.59 -10.18 13.92
N GLY A 111 -6.72 -9.69 13.03
CA GLY A 111 -6.27 -8.29 13.03
C GLY A 111 -4.99 -8.03 13.83
N ASP A 112 -4.34 -9.06 14.34
CA ASP A 112 -3.09 -8.91 15.08
C ASP A 112 -1.92 -8.68 14.11
N VAL A 113 -1.12 -7.67 14.38
CA VAL A 113 0.11 -7.39 13.63
C VAL A 113 1.24 -8.22 14.23
N THR A 114 1.61 -9.29 13.54
CA THR A 114 2.62 -10.25 14.01
C THR A 114 3.70 -10.49 12.95
N PRO A 115 4.90 -10.92 13.32
CA PRO A 115 5.95 -11.28 12.36
C PRO A 115 5.49 -12.37 11.38
N ASP A 116 4.68 -13.32 11.80
CA ASP A 116 4.19 -14.41 10.95
C ASP A 116 3.21 -13.93 9.87
N ALA A 117 2.48 -12.86 10.10
CA ALA A 117 1.62 -12.23 9.10
C ALA A 117 2.42 -11.41 8.07
N ASN A 118 3.62 -10.98 8.42
CA ASN A 118 4.50 -10.13 7.65
C ASN A 118 5.52 -10.95 6.83
N ARG A 119 5.04 -11.66 5.83
CA ARG A 119 5.83 -12.64 5.07
C ARG A 119 6.99 -12.07 4.26
N ASN A 120 6.90 -10.80 3.86
CA ASN A 120 7.93 -10.13 3.07
C ASN A 120 9.00 -9.40 3.91
N GLY A 121 8.78 -9.26 5.22
CA GLY A 121 9.71 -8.62 6.14
C GLY A 121 9.61 -7.09 6.20
N SER A 122 8.53 -6.49 5.68
CA SER A 122 8.31 -5.04 5.72
C SER A 122 8.48 -4.45 7.11
N ALA A 123 9.20 -3.31 7.20
CA ALA A 123 9.38 -2.58 8.44
C ALA A 123 8.01 -2.33 9.11
N ARG A 124 7.92 -2.64 10.42
CA ARG A 124 6.70 -2.47 11.23
C ARG A 124 5.42 -3.07 10.60
N SER A 125 5.58 -4.12 9.79
CA SER A 125 4.50 -4.77 9.02
C SER A 125 3.73 -3.83 8.09
N ILE A 126 4.32 -2.73 7.64
CA ILE A 126 3.71 -1.77 6.74
C ILE A 126 3.44 -2.43 5.39
N ALA A 127 2.18 -2.41 4.95
CA ALA A 127 1.75 -2.89 3.64
C ALA A 127 1.46 -1.74 2.67
N GLY A 128 1.09 -0.56 3.19
CA GLY A 128 0.84 0.63 2.39
C GLY A 128 0.92 1.91 3.21
N ILE A 129 1.41 2.98 2.57
CA ILE A 129 1.60 4.30 3.15
C ILE A 129 0.98 5.41 2.31
N LEU A 130 0.68 6.52 2.95
CA LEU A 130 0.09 7.73 2.37
C LEU A 130 1.11 8.86 2.29
N SER A 131 0.91 9.75 1.33
CA SER A 131 1.54 11.07 1.35
C SER A 131 0.94 11.96 2.46
N PRO A 132 1.64 13.02 2.91
CA PRO A 132 1.13 13.91 3.96
C PRO A 132 -0.22 14.57 3.64
N ASN A 133 -0.52 14.83 2.38
CA ASN A 133 -1.81 15.38 1.94
C ASN A 133 -2.90 14.31 1.73
N LEU A 134 -2.62 13.04 2.03
CA LEU A 134 -3.51 11.89 1.93
C LEU A 134 -4.04 11.60 0.51
N ARG A 135 -3.38 12.12 -0.53
CA ARG A 135 -3.82 11.98 -1.93
C ARG A 135 -3.01 10.98 -2.74
N VAL A 136 -1.90 10.51 -2.20
CA VAL A 136 -1.09 9.45 -2.80
C VAL A 136 -1.07 8.25 -1.86
N LEU A 137 -1.46 7.08 -2.35
CA LEU A 137 -1.33 5.81 -1.65
C LEU A 137 -0.42 4.88 -2.44
N GLY A 138 0.59 4.34 -1.77
CA GLY A 138 1.38 3.22 -2.26
C GLY A 138 1.10 1.98 -1.43
N LEU A 139 0.81 0.85 -2.06
CA LEU A 139 0.67 -0.43 -1.38
C LEU A 139 1.25 -1.58 -2.18
N MET A 140 1.78 -2.59 -1.50
CA MET A 140 2.41 -3.75 -2.16
C MET A 140 1.45 -4.85 -2.57
N PRO A 141 0.48 -5.27 -1.75
CA PRO A 141 -0.52 -6.26 -2.16
C PRO A 141 -1.47 -5.72 -3.24
N HIS A 142 -2.12 -6.65 -3.94
CA HIS A 142 -3.02 -6.42 -5.05
C HIS A 142 -4.49 -6.52 -4.62
N PRO A 143 -5.16 -5.42 -4.21
CA PRO A 143 -6.59 -5.43 -3.94
C PRO A 143 -7.42 -5.60 -5.23
N GLU A 144 -6.89 -5.20 -6.39
CA GLU A 144 -7.54 -5.34 -7.70
C GLU A 144 -7.81 -6.79 -8.09
N ASP A 145 -7.05 -7.75 -7.56
CA ASP A 145 -7.26 -9.18 -7.79
C ASP A 145 -8.48 -9.75 -7.04
N LEU A 146 -9.12 -8.94 -6.19
CA LEU A 146 -10.30 -9.32 -5.40
C LEU A 146 -11.38 -8.25 -5.49
N VAL A 147 -11.87 -7.97 -6.70
CA VAL A 147 -12.92 -6.98 -6.98
C VAL A 147 -14.19 -7.59 -7.59
N ASP A 148 -14.14 -8.87 -7.97
CA ASP A 148 -15.23 -9.62 -8.57
C ASP A 148 -15.31 -11.02 -7.94
N PRO A 149 -16.53 -11.56 -7.67
CA PRO A 149 -16.69 -12.91 -7.14
C PRO A 149 -16.00 -14.00 -7.99
N LEU A 150 -15.90 -13.82 -9.31
CA LEU A 150 -15.21 -14.76 -10.21
C LEU A 150 -13.71 -14.78 -9.97
N MET A 151 -13.14 -13.73 -9.36
CA MET A 151 -11.73 -13.66 -8.95
C MET A 151 -11.50 -14.25 -7.56
N GLY A 152 -12.53 -14.78 -6.92
CA GLY A 152 -12.46 -15.41 -5.60
C GLY A 152 -12.85 -14.51 -4.43
N GLY A 153 -13.31 -13.29 -4.66
CA GLY A 153 -13.77 -12.37 -3.63
C GLY A 153 -13.91 -10.93 -4.08
N THR A 154 -14.46 -10.10 -3.19
CA THR A 154 -14.69 -8.67 -3.45
C THR A 154 -14.05 -7.77 -2.38
N ASP A 155 -13.10 -8.30 -1.63
CA ASP A 155 -12.51 -7.65 -0.47
C ASP A 155 -11.80 -6.33 -0.83
N GLY A 156 -11.21 -6.26 -2.04
CA GLY A 156 -10.52 -5.07 -2.54
C GLY A 156 -11.45 -4.03 -3.20
N LYS A 157 -12.68 -4.44 -3.56
CA LYS A 157 -13.61 -3.58 -4.30
C LYS A 157 -13.90 -2.23 -3.63
N PRO A 158 -14.09 -2.14 -2.29
CA PRO A 158 -14.38 -0.87 -1.62
C PRO A 158 -13.33 0.22 -1.86
N LEU A 159 -12.05 -0.14 -2.03
CA LEU A 159 -10.99 0.82 -2.34
C LEU A 159 -11.23 1.50 -3.70
N PHE A 160 -11.59 0.72 -4.71
CA PHE A 160 -11.82 1.24 -6.07
C PHE A 160 -13.15 1.96 -6.19
N ASP A 161 -14.21 1.49 -5.51
CA ASP A 161 -15.50 2.17 -5.47
C ASP A 161 -15.36 3.57 -4.84
N ALA A 162 -14.56 3.69 -3.79
CA ALA A 162 -14.28 4.97 -3.15
C ALA A 162 -13.51 5.94 -4.07
N LEU A 163 -12.50 5.43 -4.78
CA LEU A 163 -11.76 6.23 -5.78
C LEU A 163 -12.62 6.67 -6.96
N ALA A 164 -13.52 5.81 -7.43
CA ALA A 164 -14.41 6.13 -8.55
C ALA A 164 -15.48 7.19 -8.19
N ALA A 165 -15.74 7.36 -6.89
CA ALA A 165 -16.72 8.33 -6.37
C ALA A 165 -16.08 9.68 -5.97
N ALA A 166 -14.75 9.86 -6.11
CA ALA A 166 -13.99 11.01 -5.60
C ALA A 166 -13.85 12.19 -6.64
#